data_a51f09d1d49a23420ac2cde2669a0978
#
_entry.id   a51f09d1d49a23420ac2cde2669a0978
#
_cell.length_a   1.000
_cell.length_b   1.000
_cell.length_c   1.000
_cell.angle_alpha   90.00
_cell.angle_beta   90.00
_cell.angle_gamma   90.00
#
_symmetry.space_group_name_H-M   'P 1'
#
loop_
_entity.id
_entity.type
_entity.pdbx_description
1 polymer ?
#
loop_
_entity_poly.entity_id
_entity_poly.type
_entity_poly.pdbx_seq_one_letter_code
_entity_poly.pdbx_strand_id
1 'polypeptide(L)'
;MLKRQLNRRKNKVQYRGVNELRRLYLDFFESKGHLKMKSFSLVPHNDNSLLIINSGMAPLKPYFTGQEIPPRRRVTTCQKCIRTGDIENVGKTARHGTFFEMLGNFSFGDYFKTEAIHWSWEFLTEVVGLDANRLYPSIYEEDDEAFEIWNKQIGIAPERIFRFGKEDNFWEHGAGPCGPCSEIYYDRGEKYGCGKPGCTVGCDCDRYMEVWNNVFSQFNNDGKGNYTDLIQKNIDTGMGLERLAVVVQDVDSIFDVDTLQALRNKVCEMAGVKYKEDEKQDVSIRVITDHIRSVTFMVSDGIMPSNEGRGYVLRRLLRRAARHGRLLGIEGKFLSKLCETVIEGSKDGYPELEEKKEFITKVISEEEDKFNKTIDQGLSILSDMEKELQEKNQSVLSGEDAFKLYDTYGFPIDLTKEILEEKNITIDEDGFIKCMNEQREKARKARKTTNYMGADATVYDKIDPAITSEFVGYDKLSNDSKVTVLTTGEDVVEALSEGDKGTVIVDQTVFYATMGGQEGDKGYITTSEGEFKVDTTIKLKGGKIGHVGTMTKGMLKAGDTVTLTVDSEYRADTCKNHSATHLLQKALRTVLGNHVEQKGSYVDPELSLIHI
;
A
#
# COMPACT_ATOMS: atom_id res chain seq x y z
N MET A 1 23.12 4.41 -52.31
CA MET A 1 22.36 5.36 -51.49
C MET A 1 20.93 4.90 -51.19
N LEU A 2 20.16 4.42 -52.15
CA LEU A 2 18.75 3.96 -51.90
C LEU A 2 18.62 2.79 -50.91
N LYS A 3 19.52 1.79 -50.90
CA LYS A 3 19.52 0.69 -49.93
C LYS A 3 19.81 1.14 -48.50
N ARG A 4 20.63 2.21 -48.31
CA ARG A 4 20.88 2.82 -46.98
C ARG A 4 19.68 3.68 -46.47
N GLN A 5 18.92 4.29 -47.39
CA GLN A 5 17.69 5.01 -47.05
C GLN A 5 16.51 4.08 -46.77
N LEU A 6 16.41 2.94 -47.47
CA LEU A 6 15.42 1.91 -47.20
C LEU A 6 15.66 1.16 -45.85
N ASN A 7 16.94 0.92 -45.49
CA ASN A 7 17.27 0.35 -44.19
C ASN A 7 17.07 1.37 -43.04
N ARG A 8 17.23 2.69 -43.26
CA ARG A 8 16.90 3.71 -42.24
C ARG A 8 15.39 3.85 -42.01
N ARG A 9 14.52 3.45 -42.95
CA ARG A 9 13.05 3.43 -42.77
C ARG A 9 12.54 2.15 -42.08
N LYS A 10 13.35 1.06 -42.02
CA LYS A 10 12.95 -0.20 -41.36
C LYS A 10 13.20 -0.23 -39.86
N ASN A 11 13.94 0.71 -39.27
CA ASN A 11 14.34 0.70 -37.86
C ASN A 11 13.77 1.87 -37.04
N LYS A 12 12.64 2.45 -37.41
CA LYS A 12 11.96 3.39 -36.52
C LYS A 12 10.87 2.60 -35.79
N VAL A 13 11.02 2.47 -34.48
CA VAL A 13 9.97 1.92 -33.59
C VAL A 13 8.65 2.62 -33.93
N GLN A 14 7.59 1.85 -34.15
CA GLN A 14 6.29 2.46 -34.41
C GLN A 14 5.81 3.15 -33.14
N TYR A 15 5.46 4.44 -33.24
CA TYR A 15 4.84 5.17 -32.13
C TYR A 15 3.58 4.44 -31.67
N ARG A 16 3.44 4.27 -30.34
CA ARG A 16 2.27 3.68 -29.69
C ARG A 16 1.98 4.43 -28.41
N GLY A 17 0.70 4.69 -28.16
CA GLY A 17 0.23 5.31 -26.91
C GLY A 17 0.24 4.34 -25.73
N VAL A 18 0.23 4.88 -24.51
CA VAL A 18 0.23 4.11 -23.24
C VAL A 18 -0.92 3.08 -23.22
N ASN A 19 -2.14 3.48 -23.61
CA ASN A 19 -3.29 2.59 -23.64
C ASN A 19 -3.14 1.45 -24.68
N GLU A 20 -2.51 1.71 -25.81
CA GLU A 20 -2.20 0.69 -26.82
C GLU A 20 -1.15 -0.29 -26.30
N LEU A 21 -0.09 0.19 -25.66
CA LEU A 21 0.97 -0.66 -25.08
C LEU A 21 0.42 -1.58 -24.01
N ARG A 22 -0.45 -1.07 -23.12
CA ARG A 22 -1.14 -1.88 -22.10
C ARG A 22 -1.92 -3.01 -22.75
N ARG A 23 -2.73 -2.72 -23.75
CA ARG A 23 -3.52 -3.72 -24.47
C ARG A 23 -2.63 -4.75 -25.17
N LEU A 24 -1.61 -4.32 -25.89
CA LEU A 24 -0.67 -5.21 -26.59
C LEU A 24 0.00 -6.21 -25.65
N TYR A 25 0.42 -5.77 -24.47
CA TYR A 25 1.03 -6.65 -23.48
C TYR A 25 0.04 -7.71 -22.98
N LEU A 26 -1.14 -7.29 -22.56
CA LEU A 26 -2.16 -8.20 -22.06
C LEU A 26 -2.62 -9.20 -23.15
N ASP A 27 -2.79 -8.74 -24.40
CA ASP A 27 -3.17 -9.60 -25.54
C ASP A 27 -2.05 -10.59 -25.90
N PHE A 28 -0.80 -10.16 -25.84
CA PHE A 28 0.35 -11.03 -26.07
C PHE A 28 0.39 -12.18 -25.07
N PHE A 29 0.30 -11.89 -23.77
CA PHE A 29 0.32 -12.93 -22.74
C PHE A 29 -0.95 -13.79 -22.72
N GLU A 30 -2.11 -13.25 -23.09
CA GLU A 30 -3.29 -14.06 -23.34
C GLU A 30 -3.04 -15.09 -24.44
N SER A 31 -2.36 -14.71 -25.53
CA SER A 31 -1.97 -15.63 -26.61
C SER A 31 -1.01 -16.73 -26.16
N LYS A 32 -0.25 -16.49 -25.07
CA LYS A 32 0.62 -17.48 -24.39
C LYS A 32 -0.13 -18.31 -23.33
N GLY A 33 -1.47 -18.18 -23.25
CA GLY A 33 -2.33 -18.95 -22.35
C GLY A 33 -2.54 -18.35 -20.97
N HIS A 34 -2.16 -17.09 -20.72
CA HIS A 34 -2.40 -16.40 -19.46
C HIS A 34 -3.85 -15.94 -19.35
N LEU A 35 -4.39 -15.98 -18.12
CA LEU A 35 -5.65 -15.35 -17.78
C LEU A 35 -5.41 -13.85 -17.57
N LYS A 36 -6.07 -13.00 -18.35
CA LYS A 36 -6.09 -11.56 -18.09
C LYS A 36 -6.90 -11.29 -16.82
N MET A 37 -6.28 -10.72 -15.83
CA MET A 37 -6.96 -10.25 -14.62
C MET A 37 -7.00 -8.72 -14.60
N LYS A 38 -8.09 -8.17 -14.05
CA LYS A 38 -8.18 -6.74 -13.79
C LYS A 38 -7.15 -6.32 -12.74
N SER A 39 -6.75 -5.05 -12.77
CA SER A 39 -5.96 -4.47 -11.68
C SER A 39 -6.68 -4.62 -10.35
N PHE A 40 -5.95 -5.04 -9.33
CA PHE A 40 -6.45 -5.06 -7.96
C PHE A 40 -6.52 -3.63 -7.41
N SER A 41 -7.27 -3.46 -6.33
CA SER A 41 -7.29 -2.21 -5.57
C SER A 41 -5.90 -1.87 -5.04
N LEU A 42 -5.59 -0.57 -4.92
CA LEU A 42 -4.41 -0.08 -4.21
C LEU A 42 -4.45 -0.39 -2.70
N VAL A 43 -5.63 -0.72 -2.17
CA VAL A 43 -5.81 -1.15 -0.77
C VAL A 43 -5.53 -2.64 -0.68
N PRO A 44 -4.46 -3.07 0.05
CA PRO A 44 -4.16 -4.49 0.20
C PRO A 44 -5.29 -5.24 0.90
N HIS A 45 -5.64 -6.43 0.39
CA HIS A 45 -6.55 -7.37 1.05
C HIS A 45 -5.75 -8.37 1.88
N ASN A 46 -6.08 -8.48 3.17
CA ASN A 46 -5.50 -9.48 4.09
C ASN A 46 -3.95 -9.45 4.21
N ASP A 47 -3.30 -8.39 3.80
CA ASP A 47 -1.86 -8.19 3.96
C ASP A 47 -1.58 -6.92 4.78
N ASN A 48 -1.26 -7.11 6.06
CA ASN A 48 -0.92 -6.03 6.99
C ASN A 48 0.55 -5.56 6.85
N SER A 49 1.35 -6.24 6.03
CA SER A 49 2.75 -5.86 5.78
C SER A 49 2.88 -4.69 4.82
N LEU A 50 1.84 -4.44 4.00
CA LEU A 50 1.80 -3.38 3.02
C LEU A 50 0.75 -2.31 3.37
N LEU A 51 1.17 -1.07 3.32
CA LEU A 51 0.24 0.06 3.47
C LEU A 51 -0.60 0.28 2.21
N ILE A 52 0.05 0.24 1.04
CA ILE A 52 -0.55 0.44 -0.29
C ILE A 52 0.13 -0.55 -1.24
N ILE A 53 -0.59 -1.06 -2.22
CA ILE A 53 -0.01 -1.96 -3.26
C ILE A 53 1.07 -1.22 -4.04
N ASN A 54 2.27 -1.80 -4.07
CA ASN A 54 3.49 -1.22 -4.63
C ASN A 54 4.17 -2.08 -5.71
N SER A 55 3.59 -3.25 -6.02
CA SER A 55 4.10 -4.17 -7.06
C SER A 55 2.98 -5.02 -7.65
N GLY A 56 3.24 -5.60 -8.83
CA GLY A 56 2.29 -6.49 -9.51
C GLY A 56 2.03 -7.79 -8.75
N MET A 57 3.06 -8.30 -8.05
CA MET A 57 2.99 -9.55 -7.29
C MET A 57 2.23 -9.41 -5.96
N ALA A 58 2.25 -8.23 -5.34
CA ALA A 58 1.73 -8.05 -3.99
C ALA A 58 0.30 -8.61 -3.78
N PRO A 59 -0.68 -8.35 -4.64
CA PRO A 59 -2.02 -8.93 -4.48
C PRO A 59 -2.10 -10.42 -4.81
N LEU A 60 -1.08 -11.00 -5.44
CA LEU A 60 -1.02 -12.40 -5.86
C LEU A 60 -0.18 -13.27 -4.92
N LYS A 61 0.40 -12.69 -3.87
CA LYS A 61 1.29 -13.35 -2.90
C LYS A 61 0.74 -14.69 -2.35
N PRO A 62 -0.56 -14.86 -2.04
CA PRO A 62 -1.11 -16.13 -1.59
C PRO A 62 -0.96 -17.29 -2.61
N TYR A 63 -0.93 -16.98 -3.90
CA TYR A 63 -0.73 -17.98 -4.98
C TYR A 63 0.73 -18.44 -5.07
N PHE A 64 1.68 -17.54 -4.81
CA PHE A 64 3.11 -17.87 -4.78
C PHE A 64 3.47 -18.78 -3.62
N THR A 65 2.83 -18.59 -2.47
CA THR A 65 3.06 -19.38 -1.25
C THR A 65 2.24 -20.66 -1.18
N GLY A 66 1.30 -20.87 -2.12
CA GLY A 66 0.39 -22.02 -2.12
C GLY A 66 -0.72 -21.93 -1.05
N GLN A 67 -0.90 -20.76 -0.41
CA GLN A 67 -2.01 -20.54 0.55
C GLN A 67 -3.37 -20.52 -0.15
N GLU A 68 -3.40 -20.08 -1.39
CA GLU A 68 -4.60 -20.10 -2.23
C GLU A 68 -4.30 -20.73 -3.59
N ILE A 69 -5.31 -21.32 -4.20
CA ILE A 69 -5.23 -21.88 -5.56
C ILE A 69 -5.50 -20.76 -6.54
N PRO A 70 -4.57 -20.46 -7.47
CA PRO A 70 -4.81 -19.44 -8.49
C PRO A 70 -5.93 -19.84 -9.44
N PRO A 71 -6.69 -18.88 -9.99
CA PRO A 71 -7.77 -19.17 -10.95
C PRO A 71 -7.23 -19.81 -12.25
N ARG A 72 -5.97 -19.59 -12.56
CA ARG A 72 -5.18 -20.24 -13.60
C ARG A 72 -3.70 -20.18 -13.22
N ARG A 73 -2.90 -21.18 -13.61
CA ARG A 73 -1.45 -21.20 -13.31
C ARG A 73 -0.67 -20.12 -14.05
N ARG A 74 -1.22 -19.54 -15.12
CA ARG A 74 -0.68 -18.41 -15.88
C ARG A 74 -1.63 -17.23 -15.75
N VAL A 75 -1.15 -16.11 -15.25
CA VAL A 75 -1.93 -14.89 -15.09
C VAL A 75 -1.16 -13.69 -15.64
N THR A 76 -1.85 -12.74 -16.24
CA THR A 76 -1.27 -11.45 -16.62
C THR A 76 -2.14 -10.30 -16.14
N THR A 77 -1.49 -9.23 -15.68
CA THR A 77 -2.17 -8.03 -15.17
C THR A 77 -1.46 -6.75 -15.62
N CYS A 78 -2.19 -5.65 -15.58
CA CYS A 78 -1.63 -4.31 -15.51
C CYS A 78 -2.03 -3.72 -14.16
N GLN A 79 -1.12 -3.80 -13.17
CA GLN A 79 -1.42 -3.46 -11.78
C GLN A 79 -1.11 -2.00 -11.48
N LYS A 80 -2.07 -1.31 -10.89
CA LYS A 80 -1.89 0.01 -10.26
C LYS A 80 -0.94 -0.10 -9.08
N CYS A 81 0.09 0.74 -9.03
CA CYS A 81 1.07 0.73 -7.95
C CYS A 81 1.33 2.14 -7.43
N ILE A 82 1.54 2.27 -6.13
CA ILE A 82 2.00 3.50 -5.47
C ILE A 82 3.30 3.22 -4.72
N ARG A 83 4.35 4.00 -5.03
CA ARG A 83 5.61 4.04 -4.27
C ARG A 83 5.90 5.47 -3.85
N THR A 84 6.15 5.67 -2.57
CA THR A 84 6.43 6.99 -1.99
C THR A 84 7.82 7.12 -1.40
N GLY A 85 8.64 6.05 -1.45
CA GLY A 85 10.03 6.08 -0.98
C GLY A 85 10.87 7.15 -1.69
N ASP A 86 10.63 7.35 -2.98
CA ASP A 86 11.37 8.30 -3.83
C ASP A 86 10.62 9.60 -4.11
N ILE A 87 9.67 10.00 -3.26
CA ILE A 87 8.84 11.19 -3.48
C ILE A 87 9.67 12.45 -3.71
N GLU A 88 10.85 12.54 -3.07
CA GLU A 88 11.78 13.66 -3.18
C GLU A 88 12.45 13.75 -4.57
N ASN A 89 12.50 12.62 -5.31
CA ASN A 89 13.04 12.52 -6.65
C ASN A 89 12.00 12.83 -7.75
N VAL A 90 10.71 12.86 -7.37
CA VAL A 90 9.63 13.18 -8.30
C VAL A 90 9.76 14.62 -8.79
N GLY A 91 9.74 14.78 -10.10
CA GLY A 91 9.93 16.06 -10.76
C GLY A 91 11.40 16.42 -11.04
N LYS A 92 12.36 15.82 -10.32
CA LYS A 92 13.81 16.08 -10.50
C LYS A 92 14.48 15.10 -11.47
N THR A 93 13.96 13.90 -11.61
CA THR A 93 14.48 12.85 -12.49
C THR A 93 13.51 12.54 -13.63
N ALA A 94 13.99 11.89 -14.68
CA ALA A 94 13.19 11.53 -15.85
C ALA A 94 12.29 10.30 -15.63
N ARG A 95 12.55 9.48 -14.59
CA ARG A 95 11.99 8.12 -14.44
C ARG A 95 11.21 7.87 -13.16
N HIS A 96 11.21 8.81 -12.18
CA HIS A 96 10.51 8.63 -10.91
C HIS A 96 9.11 9.24 -10.92
N GLY A 97 8.14 8.44 -10.50
CA GLY A 97 6.76 8.83 -10.25
C GLY A 97 6.21 8.06 -9.05
N THR A 98 5.25 8.64 -8.34
CA THR A 98 4.62 7.97 -7.19
C THR A 98 3.58 6.96 -7.62
N PHE A 99 2.79 7.23 -8.66
CA PHE A 99 1.90 6.27 -9.30
C PHE A 99 2.52 5.77 -10.60
N PHE A 100 2.46 4.47 -10.81
CA PHE A 100 2.83 3.83 -12.07
C PHE A 100 2.00 2.58 -12.31
N GLU A 101 1.95 2.16 -13.56
CA GLU A 101 1.31 0.92 -13.97
C GLU A 101 2.37 -0.16 -14.18
N MET A 102 2.25 -1.28 -13.47
CA MET A 102 3.14 -2.42 -13.60
C MET A 102 2.48 -3.51 -14.43
N LEU A 103 2.99 -3.72 -15.63
CA LEU A 103 2.66 -4.86 -16.48
C LEU A 103 3.35 -6.10 -15.93
N GLY A 104 2.61 -7.18 -15.71
CA GLY A 104 3.15 -8.41 -15.14
C GLY A 104 2.58 -9.67 -15.78
N ASN A 105 3.44 -10.66 -15.95
CA ASN A 105 3.06 -12.03 -16.29
C ASN A 105 3.60 -12.96 -15.22
N PHE A 106 2.75 -13.86 -14.75
CA PHE A 106 2.98 -14.69 -13.58
C PHE A 106 2.79 -16.16 -13.93
N SER A 107 3.67 -17.00 -13.36
CA SER A 107 3.56 -18.46 -13.44
C SER A 107 3.55 -19.04 -12.03
N PHE A 108 2.56 -19.83 -11.71
CA PHE A 108 2.42 -20.54 -10.44
C PHE A 108 2.71 -22.03 -10.68
N GLY A 109 4.03 -22.37 -10.70
CA GLY A 109 4.50 -23.75 -10.91
C GLY A 109 4.17 -24.33 -12.30
N ASP A 110 4.10 -23.49 -13.35
CA ASP A 110 3.84 -23.93 -14.75
C ASP A 110 5.10 -23.76 -15.60
N TYR A 111 5.48 -22.55 -15.99
CA TYR A 111 6.72 -22.26 -16.72
C TYR A 111 7.73 -21.54 -15.82
N PHE A 112 9.00 -21.50 -16.27
CA PHE A 112 10.06 -20.88 -15.49
C PHE A 112 10.98 -20.01 -16.37
N LYS A 113 12.28 -19.95 -16.09
CA LYS A 113 13.24 -19.00 -16.69
C LYS A 113 13.24 -19.00 -18.22
N THR A 114 13.22 -20.18 -18.85
CA THR A 114 13.34 -20.28 -20.31
C THR A 114 12.20 -19.54 -21.01
N GLU A 115 10.96 -19.87 -20.69
CA GLU A 115 9.80 -19.20 -21.29
C GLU A 115 9.72 -17.72 -20.92
N ALA A 116 10.01 -17.37 -19.67
CA ALA A 116 9.96 -15.98 -19.21
C ALA A 116 10.93 -15.09 -20.01
N ILE A 117 12.18 -15.54 -20.18
CA ILE A 117 13.21 -14.84 -20.95
C ILE A 117 12.85 -14.78 -22.45
N HIS A 118 12.43 -15.91 -23.03
CA HIS A 118 12.04 -15.94 -24.44
C HIS A 118 10.86 -15.01 -24.74
N TRP A 119 9.81 -15.02 -23.90
CA TRP A 119 8.63 -14.18 -24.13
C TRP A 119 8.89 -12.70 -23.87
N SER A 120 9.72 -12.35 -22.89
CA SER A 120 10.10 -10.95 -22.69
C SER A 120 10.89 -10.41 -23.88
N TRP A 121 11.81 -11.22 -24.44
CA TRP A 121 12.55 -10.85 -25.63
C TRP A 121 11.67 -10.75 -26.87
N GLU A 122 10.81 -11.75 -27.12
CA GLU A 122 9.84 -11.76 -28.22
C GLU A 122 8.93 -10.53 -28.16
N PHE A 123 8.39 -10.23 -26.98
CA PHE A 123 7.52 -9.06 -26.81
C PHE A 123 8.23 -7.76 -27.17
N LEU A 124 9.42 -7.53 -26.63
CA LEU A 124 10.16 -6.29 -26.86
C LEU A 124 10.63 -6.13 -28.30
N THR A 125 11.12 -7.21 -28.92
CA THR A 125 11.76 -7.14 -30.25
C THR A 125 10.79 -7.35 -31.40
N GLU A 126 9.81 -8.25 -31.27
CA GLU A 126 8.91 -8.61 -32.37
C GLU A 126 7.56 -7.89 -32.26
N VAL A 127 6.96 -7.79 -31.06
CA VAL A 127 5.65 -7.17 -30.87
C VAL A 127 5.77 -5.66 -30.77
N VAL A 128 6.66 -5.16 -29.91
CA VAL A 128 6.91 -3.71 -29.74
C VAL A 128 7.81 -3.19 -30.86
N GLY A 129 8.79 -4.00 -31.29
CA GLY A 129 9.71 -3.67 -32.37
C GLY A 129 10.92 -2.84 -31.95
N LEU A 130 11.37 -2.99 -30.68
CA LEU A 130 12.59 -2.35 -30.20
C LEU A 130 13.83 -2.94 -30.92
N ASP A 131 14.85 -2.09 -31.10
CA ASP A 131 16.13 -2.55 -31.68
C ASP A 131 16.86 -3.46 -30.69
N ALA A 132 16.97 -4.74 -31.05
CA ALA A 132 17.66 -5.76 -30.26
C ALA A 132 19.11 -5.39 -29.91
N ASN A 133 19.78 -4.55 -30.73
CA ASN A 133 21.14 -4.10 -30.46
C ASN A 133 21.22 -3.06 -29.33
N ARG A 134 20.10 -2.49 -28.93
CA ARG A 134 19.99 -1.51 -27.84
C ARG A 134 19.45 -2.13 -26.55
N LEU A 135 19.17 -3.43 -26.54
CA LEU A 135 18.70 -4.17 -25.36
C LEU A 135 19.88 -4.90 -24.71
N TYR A 136 20.00 -4.74 -23.40
CA TYR A 136 21.08 -5.29 -22.58
C TYR A 136 20.48 -6.01 -21.38
N PRO A 137 20.57 -7.36 -21.30
CA PRO A 137 20.13 -8.07 -20.09
C PRO A 137 21.17 -7.99 -18.98
N SER A 138 20.68 -7.93 -17.73
CA SER A 138 21.43 -8.26 -16.55
C SER A 138 20.91 -9.53 -15.87
N ILE A 139 21.73 -10.16 -15.06
CA ILE A 139 21.41 -11.38 -14.31
C ILE A 139 22.06 -11.33 -12.93
N TYR A 140 21.51 -12.09 -12.00
CA TYR A 140 22.20 -12.37 -10.74
C TYR A 140 23.53 -13.08 -11.02
N GLU A 141 24.59 -12.64 -10.32
CA GLU A 141 25.96 -13.07 -10.62
C GLU A 141 26.17 -14.59 -10.56
N GLU A 142 25.42 -15.30 -9.71
CA GLU A 142 25.47 -16.76 -9.57
C GLU A 142 24.45 -17.50 -10.46
N ASP A 143 23.64 -16.79 -11.28
CA ASP A 143 22.61 -17.43 -12.13
C ASP A 143 23.14 -17.80 -13.52
N ASP A 144 23.95 -18.86 -13.57
CA ASP A 144 24.49 -19.37 -14.83
C ASP A 144 23.41 -19.92 -15.77
N GLU A 145 22.27 -20.41 -15.24
CA GLU A 145 21.14 -20.87 -16.06
C GLU A 145 20.56 -19.72 -16.89
N ALA A 146 20.32 -18.56 -16.26
CA ALA A 146 19.84 -17.37 -16.98
C ALA A 146 20.88 -16.88 -18.00
N PHE A 147 22.19 -16.92 -17.66
CA PHE A 147 23.26 -16.60 -18.61
C PHE A 147 23.21 -17.49 -19.86
N GLU A 148 23.12 -18.81 -19.68
CA GLU A 148 23.05 -19.77 -20.78
C GLU A 148 21.81 -19.54 -21.69
N ILE A 149 20.67 -19.21 -21.11
CA ILE A 149 19.46 -18.89 -21.88
C ILE A 149 19.68 -17.64 -22.73
N TRP A 150 20.17 -16.55 -22.15
CA TRP A 150 20.46 -15.31 -22.87
C TRP A 150 21.51 -15.49 -23.97
N ASN A 151 22.61 -16.19 -23.63
CA ASN A 151 23.73 -16.34 -24.56
C ASN A 151 23.46 -17.38 -25.67
N LYS A 152 23.03 -18.60 -25.30
CA LYS A 152 22.92 -19.70 -26.27
C LYS A 152 21.56 -19.80 -26.95
N GLN A 153 20.48 -19.47 -26.24
CA GLN A 153 19.15 -19.64 -26.81
C GLN A 153 18.66 -18.36 -27.50
N ILE A 154 18.83 -17.20 -26.85
CA ILE A 154 18.48 -15.88 -27.42
C ILE A 154 19.58 -15.38 -28.38
N GLY A 155 20.85 -15.73 -28.11
CA GLY A 155 21.98 -15.36 -28.96
C GLY A 155 22.60 -14.00 -28.63
N ILE A 156 22.46 -13.53 -27.39
CA ILE A 156 23.13 -12.30 -26.93
C ILE A 156 24.63 -12.59 -26.69
N ALA A 157 25.48 -11.73 -27.21
CA ALA A 157 26.91 -11.84 -26.99
C ALA A 157 27.28 -11.70 -25.50
N PRO A 158 28.21 -12.51 -24.97
CA PRO A 158 28.54 -12.54 -23.54
C PRO A 158 28.86 -11.15 -22.94
N GLU A 159 29.53 -10.29 -23.69
CA GLU A 159 29.91 -8.94 -23.29
C GLU A 159 28.73 -7.96 -23.16
N ARG A 160 27.54 -8.38 -23.59
CA ARG A 160 26.30 -7.62 -23.46
C ARG A 160 25.39 -8.13 -22.35
N ILE A 161 25.81 -9.18 -21.63
CA ILE A 161 25.09 -9.75 -20.48
C ILE A 161 25.82 -9.32 -19.21
N PHE A 162 25.17 -8.52 -18.38
CA PHE A 162 25.77 -7.96 -17.20
C PHE A 162 25.46 -8.83 -15.97
N ARG A 163 26.45 -9.02 -15.09
CA ARG A 163 26.28 -9.78 -13.86
C ARG A 163 26.35 -8.82 -12.68
N PHE A 164 25.30 -8.78 -11.87
CA PHE A 164 25.24 -7.94 -10.68
C PHE A 164 24.96 -8.77 -9.43
N GLY A 165 25.33 -8.20 -8.30
CA GLY A 165 25.14 -8.82 -7.00
C GLY A 165 23.70 -8.84 -6.53
N LYS A 166 23.54 -9.23 -5.27
CA LYS A 166 22.22 -9.37 -4.64
C LYS A 166 21.46 -8.04 -4.55
N GLU A 167 22.17 -6.92 -4.47
CA GLU A 167 21.55 -5.59 -4.36
C GLU A 167 20.75 -5.20 -5.61
N ASP A 168 21.18 -5.67 -6.79
CA ASP A 168 20.59 -5.29 -8.07
C ASP A 168 19.76 -6.43 -8.70
N ASN A 169 20.27 -7.67 -8.71
CA ASN A 169 19.65 -8.78 -9.43
C ASN A 169 19.14 -9.92 -8.52
N PHE A 170 18.71 -9.60 -7.30
CA PHE A 170 17.97 -10.52 -6.44
C PHE A 170 16.81 -9.78 -5.81
N TRP A 171 15.58 -10.18 -6.15
CA TRP A 171 14.38 -9.52 -5.64
C TRP A 171 13.92 -10.14 -4.34
N GLU A 172 13.77 -9.32 -3.30
CA GLU A 172 13.17 -9.67 -2.02
C GLU A 172 12.47 -8.46 -1.39
N HIS A 173 11.38 -8.68 -0.69
CA HIS A 173 10.67 -7.63 0.03
C HIS A 173 10.14 -8.15 1.38
N GLY A 174 10.95 -7.99 2.41
CA GLY A 174 10.66 -8.52 3.75
C GLY A 174 10.51 -10.04 3.74
N ALA A 175 9.57 -10.57 4.53
CA ALA A 175 9.27 -11.99 4.54
C ALA A 175 8.38 -12.38 3.35
N GLY A 176 8.70 -13.50 2.71
CA GLY A 176 7.91 -14.04 1.61
C GLY A 176 8.72 -14.56 0.43
N PRO A 177 8.04 -14.82 -0.72
CA PRO A 177 8.66 -15.30 -1.95
C PRO A 177 9.73 -14.35 -2.46
N CYS A 178 10.87 -14.91 -2.87
CA CYS A 178 12.01 -14.15 -3.37
C CYS A 178 12.86 -15.02 -4.32
N GLY A 179 13.83 -14.40 -5.01
CA GLY A 179 14.74 -15.12 -5.87
C GLY A 179 15.58 -14.22 -6.76
N PRO A 180 16.55 -14.82 -7.50
CA PRO A 180 17.34 -14.09 -8.48
C PRO A 180 16.45 -13.52 -9.57
N CYS A 181 16.89 -12.43 -10.18
CA CYS A 181 16.16 -11.82 -11.28
C CYS A 181 17.07 -11.48 -12.47
N SER A 182 16.44 -11.29 -13.61
CA SER A 182 17.08 -10.83 -14.83
C SER A 182 16.33 -9.60 -15.35
N GLU A 183 17.03 -8.48 -15.43
CA GLU A 183 16.49 -7.24 -15.92
C GLU A 183 16.88 -6.99 -17.38
N ILE A 184 16.06 -6.24 -18.09
CA ILE A 184 16.33 -5.84 -19.47
C ILE A 184 16.40 -4.32 -19.52
N TYR A 185 17.56 -3.80 -19.90
CA TYR A 185 17.84 -2.38 -20.07
C TYR A 185 17.81 -1.99 -21.54
N TYR A 186 17.31 -0.77 -21.81
CA TYR A 186 17.34 -0.18 -23.14
C TYR A 186 18.29 1.02 -23.18
N ASP A 187 19.30 0.97 -24.09
CA ASP A 187 20.22 2.10 -24.33
C ASP A 187 19.50 3.21 -25.10
N ARG A 188 19.17 4.29 -24.43
CA ARG A 188 18.53 5.50 -25.01
C ARG A 188 19.50 6.37 -25.81
N GLY A 189 20.81 6.07 -25.73
CA GLY A 189 21.87 6.79 -26.42
C GLY A 189 22.62 7.76 -25.52
N GLU A 190 23.79 8.19 -26.01
CA GLU A 190 24.76 9.00 -25.26
C GLU A 190 24.21 10.35 -24.75
N LYS A 191 23.23 10.92 -25.44
CA LYS A 191 22.60 12.19 -25.04
C LYS A 191 21.94 12.13 -23.64
N TYR A 192 21.61 10.93 -23.15
CA TYR A 192 21.02 10.70 -21.83
C TYR A 192 22.03 10.19 -20.80
N GLY A 193 23.30 10.03 -21.22
CA GLY A 193 24.37 9.56 -20.35
C GLY A 193 24.90 10.64 -19.41
N CYS A 194 25.54 10.22 -18.33
CA CYS A 194 26.17 11.13 -17.35
C CYS A 194 27.45 11.83 -17.86
N GLY A 195 27.91 11.51 -19.07
CA GLY A 195 29.16 12.05 -19.63
C GLY A 195 30.46 11.55 -18.96
N LYS A 196 30.35 10.66 -17.97
CA LYS A 196 31.53 10.09 -17.27
C LYS A 196 32.11 8.91 -18.06
N PRO A 197 33.45 8.73 -18.05
CA PRO A 197 34.08 7.52 -18.57
C PRO A 197 33.53 6.28 -17.84
N GLY A 198 33.19 5.22 -18.58
CA GLY A 198 32.67 4.00 -17.99
C GLY A 198 31.14 3.98 -17.77
N CYS A 199 30.40 4.93 -18.33
CA CYS A 199 28.94 4.88 -18.34
C CYS A 199 28.43 3.60 -19.03
N THR A 200 27.82 2.71 -18.28
CA THR A 200 27.35 1.38 -18.71
C THR A 200 26.04 1.01 -18.04
N VAL A 201 25.49 -0.17 -18.30
CA VAL A 201 24.34 -0.73 -17.58
C VAL A 201 24.63 -0.74 -16.07
N GLY A 202 23.64 -0.37 -15.25
CA GLY A 202 23.81 -0.17 -13.81
C GLY A 202 24.25 1.25 -13.41
N CYS A 203 24.50 2.16 -14.37
CA CYS A 203 24.73 3.56 -14.06
C CYS A 203 23.41 4.28 -13.71
N ASP A 204 23.43 5.13 -12.68
CA ASP A 204 22.26 5.90 -12.22
C ASP A 204 21.73 6.96 -13.21
N CYS A 205 22.42 7.14 -14.35
CA CYS A 205 21.95 8.07 -15.38
C CYS A 205 20.79 7.49 -16.20
N ASP A 206 20.16 8.36 -17.01
CA ASP A 206 18.98 8.00 -17.80
C ASP A 206 19.31 7.32 -19.15
N ARG A 207 20.58 6.96 -19.42
CA ARG A 207 21.00 6.31 -20.67
C ARG A 207 20.47 4.87 -20.76
N TYR A 208 20.79 4.05 -19.77
CA TYR A 208 20.36 2.66 -19.71
C TYR A 208 19.13 2.55 -18.82
N MET A 209 17.96 2.60 -19.44
CA MET A 209 16.70 2.54 -18.70
C MET A 209 16.26 1.09 -18.54
N GLU A 210 16.13 0.63 -17.31
CA GLU A 210 15.48 -0.65 -16.99
C GLU A 210 14.03 -0.59 -17.47
N VAL A 211 13.66 -1.48 -18.37
CA VAL A 211 12.30 -1.58 -18.93
C VAL A 211 11.54 -2.79 -18.42
N TRP A 212 12.23 -3.88 -18.03
CA TRP A 212 11.59 -5.12 -17.60
C TRP A 212 12.44 -5.85 -16.57
N ASN A 213 11.81 -6.37 -15.52
CA ASN A 213 12.44 -7.25 -14.55
C ASN A 213 11.72 -8.61 -14.54
N ASN A 214 12.46 -9.71 -14.76
CA ASN A 214 11.98 -11.08 -14.65
C ASN A 214 12.51 -11.69 -13.36
N VAL A 215 11.64 -11.88 -12.36
CA VAL A 215 11.99 -12.47 -11.07
C VAL A 215 11.69 -13.97 -11.08
N PHE A 216 12.69 -14.76 -10.73
CA PHE A 216 12.63 -16.22 -10.64
C PHE A 216 12.39 -16.62 -9.19
N SER A 217 11.13 -16.48 -8.73
CA SER A 217 10.74 -16.76 -7.35
C SER A 217 10.85 -18.24 -7.04
N GLN A 218 11.89 -18.63 -6.33
CA GLN A 218 12.17 -20.02 -5.96
C GLN A 218 12.45 -20.20 -4.48
N PHE A 219 12.64 -19.13 -3.72
CA PHE A 219 12.91 -19.15 -2.29
C PHE A 219 11.81 -18.43 -1.51
N ASN A 220 11.70 -18.77 -0.24
CA ASN A 220 10.93 -18.06 0.77
C ASN A 220 11.86 -17.51 1.84
N ASN A 221 11.87 -16.18 2.02
CA ASN A 221 12.61 -15.49 3.07
C ASN A 221 11.75 -15.41 4.34
N ASP A 222 12.31 -15.78 5.50
CA ASP A 222 11.62 -15.70 6.81
C ASP A 222 11.60 -14.28 7.41
N GLY A 223 12.17 -13.30 6.70
CA GLY A 223 12.34 -11.93 7.17
C GLY A 223 13.53 -11.71 8.11
N LYS A 224 14.31 -12.76 8.38
CA LYS A 224 15.54 -12.72 9.18
C LYS A 224 16.79 -13.06 8.36
N GLY A 225 16.61 -13.21 7.04
CA GLY A 225 17.70 -13.54 6.11
C GLY A 225 17.92 -15.04 5.91
N ASN A 226 17.03 -15.91 6.40
CA ASN A 226 17.08 -17.34 6.10
C ASN A 226 16.16 -17.65 4.91
N TYR A 227 16.68 -18.44 3.97
CA TYR A 227 15.99 -18.82 2.75
C TYR A 227 15.67 -20.31 2.76
N THR A 228 14.44 -20.66 2.39
CA THR A 228 14.01 -22.06 2.15
C THR A 228 13.42 -22.13 0.75
N ASP A 229 13.51 -23.29 0.11
CA ASP A 229 12.91 -23.50 -1.20
C ASP A 229 11.38 -23.37 -1.11
N LEU A 230 10.78 -22.70 -2.11
CA LEU A 230 9.34 -22.72 -2.30
C LEU A 230 8.89 -24.12 -2.75
N ILE A 231 7.65 -24.48 -2.42
CA ILE A 231 7.01 -25.74 -2.83
C ILE A 231 7.03 -25.88 -4.37
N GLN A 232 6.96 -24.76 -5.08
CA GLN A 232 7.01 -24.69 -6.54
C GLN A 232 7.80 -23.47 -6.96
N LYS A 233 8.47 -23.57 -8.12
CA LYS A 233 9.14 -22.44 -8.77
C LYS A 233 8.11 -21.58 -9.47
N ASN A 234 8.18 -20.27 -9.30
CA ASN A 234 7.22 -19.33 -9.84
C ASN A 234 7.93 -18.26 -10.67
N ILE A 235 7.19 -17.64 -11.59
CA ILE A 235 7.63 -16.43 -12.30
C ILE A 235 6.80 -15.25 -11.80
N ASP A 236 7.51 -14.19 -11.42
CA ASP A 236 7.01 -12.86 -11.20
C ASP A 236 7.72 -11.91 -12.15
N THR A 237 6.98 -11.12 -12.91
CA THR A 237 7.61 -10.10 -13.75
C THR A 237 7.01 -8.74 -13.55
N GLY A 238 7.83 -7.71 -13.70
CA GLY A 238 7.42 -6.33 -13.61
C GLY A 238 8.02 -5.48 -14.73
N MET A 239 7.15 -4.88 -15.55
CA MET A 239 7.53 -3.91 -16.56
C MET A 239 6.76 -2.61 -16.33
N GLY A 240 7.46 -1.51 -16.06
CA GLY A 240 6.83 -0.19 -15.93
C GLY A 240 6.26 0.27 -17.26
N LEU A 241 4.93 0.42 -17.34
CA LEU A 241 4.25 0.82 -18.57
C LEU A 241 4.72 2.21 -19.04
N GLU A 242 4.90 3.15 -18.13
CA GLU A 242 5.39 4.50 -18.42
C GLU A 242 6.84 4.47 -18.94
N ARG A 243 7.72 3.63 -18.36
CA ARG A 243 9.10 3.48 -18.82
C ARG A 243 9.16 2.86 -20.23
N LEU A 244 8.33 1.84 -20.48
CA LEU A 244 8.19 1.29 -21.82
C LEU A 244 7.71 2.36 -22.82
N ALA A 245 6.73 3.17 -22.42
CA ALA A 245 6.21 4.24 -23.26
C ALA A 245 7.27 5.31 -23.56
N VAL A 246 8.13 5.69 -22.60
CA VAL A 246 9.27 6.61 -22.82
C VAL A 246 10.17 6.10 -23.95
N VAL A 247 10.49 4.81 -23.93
CA VAL A 247 11.35 4.20 -24.95
C VAL A 247 10.66 4.13 -26.31
N VAL A 248 9.39 3.73 -26.35
CA VAL A 248 8.62 3.55 -27.59
C VAL A 248 8.27 4.88 -28.25
N GLN A 249 7.94 5.88 -27.46
CA GLN A 249 7.60 7.24 -27.95
C GLN A 249 8.85 8.11 -28.19
N ASP A 250 10.06 7.63 -27.82
CA ASP A 250 11.35 8.32 -27.92
C ASP A 250 11.29 9.73 -27.31
N VAL A 251 10.78 9.80 -26.08
CA VAL A 251 10.62 11.04 -25.29
C VAL A 251 11.62 11.11 -24.15
N ASP A 252 11.83 12.32 -23.58
CA ASP A 252 12.88 12.56 -22.59
C ASP A 252 12.58 11.97 -21.22
N SER A 253 11.30 12.00 -20.80
CA SER A 253 10.87 11.56 -19.46
C SER A 253 9.49 10.92 -19.46
N ILE A 254 9.11 10.30 -18.35
CA ILE A 254 7.74 9.79 -18.16
C ILE A 254 6.69 10.89 -18.26
N PHE A 255 7.05 12.14 -17.94
CA PHE A 255 6.14 13.29 -18.04
C PHE A 255 5.91 13.76 -19.48
N ASP A 256 6.66 13.23 -20.43
CA ASP A 256 6.54 13.52 -21.86
C ASP A 256 5.76 12.44 -22.63
N VAL A 257 5.38 11.32 -21.97
CA VAL A 257 4.53 10.29 -22.60
C VAL A 257 3.10 10.83 -22.79
N ASP A 258 2.40 10.35 -23.78
CA ASP A 258 1.12 10.89 -24.27
C ASP A 258 0.10 11.20 -23.17
N THR A 259 -0.18 10.27 -22.25
CA THR A 259 -1.16 10.45 -21.18
C THR A 259 -0.72 11.48 -20.12
N LEU A 260 0.55 11.46 -19.72
CA LEU A 260 1.09 12.42 -18.75
C LEU A 260 1.34 13.78 -19.41
N GLN A 261 1.72 13.81 -20.68
CA GLN A 261 1.89 15.04 -21.45
C GLN A 261 0.60 15.86 -21.53
N ALA A 262 -0.55 15.19 -21.75
CA ALA A 262 -1.85 15.85 -21.76
C ALA A 262 -2.14 16.54 -20.41
N LEU A 263 -1.88 15.84 -19.31
CA LEU A 263 -2.06 16.36 -17.95
C LEU A 263 -1.08 17.50 -17.65
N ARG A 264 0.21 17.33 -17.96
CA ARG A 264 1.26 18.35 -17.83
C ARG A 264 0.91 19.63 -18.61
N ASN A 265 0.45 19.48 -19.84
CA ASN A 265 0.05 20.62 -20.67
C ASN A 265 -1.14 21.37 -20.05
N LYS A 266 -2.08 20.64 -19.40
CA LYS A 266 -3.19 21.26 -18.68
C LYS A 266 -2.72 22.05 -17.46
N VAL A 267 -1.72 21.54 -16.72
CA VAL A 267 -1.07 22.31 -15.65
C VAL A 267 -0.44 23.59 -16.17
N CYS A 268 0.31 23.51 -17.28
CA CYS A 268 0.92 24.69 -17.92
C CYS A 268 -0.13 25.72 -18.36
N GLU A 269 -1.23 25.28 -18.98
CA GLU A 269 -2.35 26.15 -19.38
C GLU A 269 -2.93 26.89 -18.19
N MET A 270 -3.17 26.20 -17.08
CA MET A 270 -3.76 26.79 -15.88
C MET A 270 -2.82 27.75 -15.16
N ALA A 271 -1.52 27.51 -15.22
CA ALA A 271 -0.49 28.37 -14.63
C ALA A 271 -0.06 29.52 -15.54
N GLY A 272 -0.41 29.49 -16.83
CA GLY A 272 0.05 30.47 -17.81
C GLY A 272 1.56 30.40 -18.11
N VAL A 273 2.19 29.22 -17.92
CA VAL A 273 3.63 28.99 -18.10
C VAL A 273 3.90 27.99 -19.23
N LYS A 274 5.13 27.95 -19.70
CA LYS A 274 5.56 26.96 -20.69
C LYS A 274 6.57 26.00 -20.11
N TYR A 275 6.38 24.73 -20.41
CA TYR A 275 7.28 23.67 -19.99
C TYR A 275 8.64 23.75 -20.70
N LYS A 276 9.74 23.49 -19.99
CA LYS A 276 11.15 23.58 -20.44
C LYS A 276 11.66 25.02 -20.65
N GLU A 277 11.03 26.02 -20.03
CA GLU A 277 11.55 27.41 -20.01
C GLU A 277 12.23 27.76 -18.67
N ASP A 278 11.77 27.16 -17.54
CA ASP A 278 12.34 27.38 -16.21
C ASP A 278 12.34 26.06 -15.41
N GLU A 279 13.52 25.63 -14.95
CA GLU A 279 13.70 24.33 -14.29
C GLU A 279 12.91 24.20 -12.99
N LYS A 280 12.77 25.28 -12.20
CA LYS A 280 12.00 25.27 -10.96
C LYS A 280 10.50 25.15 -11.23
N GLN A 281 10.03 25.83 -12.26
CA GLN A 281 8.65 25.68 -12.71
C GLN A 281 8.41 24.29 -13.28
N ASP A 282 9.35 23.72 -14.01
CA ASP A 282 9.27 22.37 -14.56
C ASP A 282 9.15 21.31 -13.45
N VAL A 283 9.92 21.44 -12.37
CA VAL A 283 9.78 20.57 -11.19
C VAL A 283 8.36 20.65 -10.62
N SER A 284 7.84 21.87 -10.44
CA SER A 284 6.49 22.08 -9.92
C SER A 284 5.42 21.48 -10.82
N ILE A 285 5.55 21.67 -12.14
CA ILE A 285 4.64 21.10 -13.15
C ILE A 285 4.63 19.56 -13.07
N ARG A 286 5.82 18.92 -12.99
CA ARG A 286 5.96 17.46 -12.90
C ARG A 286 5.39 16.93 -11.60
N VAL A 287 5.66 17.57 -10.46
CA VAL A 287 5.11 17.19 -9.15
C VAL A 287 3.58 17.22 -9.17
N ILE A 288 2.98 18.29 -9.67
CA ILE A 288 1.51 18.38 -9.78
C ILE A 288 0.97 17.26 -10.68
N THR A 289 1.60 17.04 -11.84
CA THR A 289 1.21 16.00 -12.81
C THR A 289 1.22 14.60 -12.17
N ASP A 290 2.29 14.25 -11.46
CA ASP A 290 2.43 12.96 -10.79
C ASP A 290 1.41 12.80 -9.67
N HIS A 291 1.36 13.78 -8.78
CA HIS A 291 0.60 13.65 -7.54
C HIS A 291 -0.91 13.66 -7.77
N ILE A 292 -1.42 14.45 -8.70
CA ILE A 292 -2.86 14.42 -9.01
C ILE A 292 -3.29 13.10 -9.65
N ARG A 293 -2.41 12.48 -10.45
CA ARG A 293 -2.66 11.13 -10.97
C ARG A 293 -2.76 10.12 -9.82
N SER A 294 -1.78 10.13 -8.91
CA SER A 294 -1.76 9.27 -7.72
C SER A 294 -3.02 9.43 -6.87
N VAL A 295 -3.37 10.66 -6.53
CA VAL A 295 -4.53 10.98 -5.69
C VAL A 295 -5.83 10.54 -6.34
N THR A 296 -5.98 10.74 -7.65
CA THR A 296 -7.18 10.33 -8.40
C THR A 296 -7.42 8.81 -8.29
N PHE A 297 -6.38 8.00 -8.50
CA PHE A 297 -6.48 6.54 -8.37
C PHE A 297 -6.68 6.08 -6.92
N MET A 298 -6.02 6.73 -5.96
CA MET A 298 -6.19 6.41 -4.54
C MET A 298 -7.63 6.65 -4.08
N VAL A 299 -8.22 7.78 -4.45
CA VAL A 299 -9.63 8.09 -4.11
C VAL A 299 -10.59 7.13 -4.82
N SER A 300 -10.35 6.79 -6.08
CA SER A 300 -11.14 5.80 -6.82
C SER A 300 -11.18 4.45 -6.12
N ASP A 301 -10.07 4.04 -5.47
CA ASP A 301 -9.95 2.79 -4.72
C ASP A 301 -10.43 2.90 -3.26
N GLY A 302 -11.10 4.02 -2.90
CA GLY A 302 -11.75 4.22 -1.60
C GLY A 302 -10.83 4.73 -0.49
N ILE A 303 -9.62 5.20 -0.82
CA ILE A 303 -8.75 5.84 0.17
C ILE A 303 -9.23 7.28 0.40
N MET A 304 -9.51 7.62 1.66
CA MET A 304 -9.96 8.95 2.06
C MET A 304 -8.83 9.72 2.78
N PRO A 305 -8.75 11.05 2.61
CA PRO A 305 -7.78 11.87 3.33
C PRO A 305 -7.91 11.71 4.84
N SER A 306 -6.82 11.38 5.52
CA SER A 306 -6.78 11.24 6.98
C SER A 306 -5.43 11.66 7.55
N ASN A 307 -5.27 11.63 8.88
CA ASN A 307 -4.02 11.96 9.57
C ASN A 307 -3.07 10.75 9.71
N GLU A 308 -3.53 9.55 9.40
CA GLU A 308 -2.77 8.32 9.59
C GLU A 308 -2.91 7.37 8.39
N GLY A 309 -1.97 6.44 8.26
CA GLY A 309 -2.03 5.36 7.31
C GLY A 309 -2.12 5.82 5.84
N ARG A 310 -2.92 5.13 5.05
CA ARG A 310 -3.09 5.37 3.61
C ARG A 310 -3.63 6.77 3.31
N GLY A 311 -4.56 7.24 4.14
CA GLY A 311 -5.16 8.55 3.97
C GLY A 311 -4.18 9.69 4.23
N TYR A 312 -3.17 9.49 5.09
CA TYR A 312 -2.07 10.42 5.26
C TYR A 312 -1.22 10.53 4.00
N VAL A 313 -0.90 9.39 3.35
CA VAL A 313 -0.17 9.39 2.08
C VAL A 313 -0.92 10.18 1.02
N LEU A 314 -2.22 9.92 0.86
CA LEU A 314 -3.07 10.67 -0.06
C LEU A 314 -3.05 12.17 0.24
N ARG A 315 -3.26 12.53 1.51
CA ARG A 315 -3.26 13.93 1.96
C ARG A 315 -1.92 14.61 1.70
N ARG A 316 -0.79 13.93 1.96
CA ARG A 316 0.56 14.42 1.67
C ARG A 316 0.74 14.76 0.19
N LEU A 317 0.38 13.83 -0.71
CA LEU A 317 0.49 14.02 -2.16
C LEU A 317 -0.39 15.18 -2.64
N LEU A 318 -1.65 15.24 -2.21
CA LEU A 318 -2.58 16.29 -2.59
C LEU A 318 -2.09 17.67 -2.13
N ARG A 319 -1.66 17.80 -0.88
CA ARG A 319 -1.18 19.05 -0.32
C ARG A 319 0.12 19.52 -0.95
N ARG A 320 1.01 18.58 -1.29
CA ARG A 320 2.24 18.88 -2.03
C ARG A 320 1.92 19.41 -3.43
N ALA A 321 0.99 18.78 -4.15
CA ALA A 321 0.52 19.29 -5.44
C ALA A 321 -0.12 20.68 -5.34
N ALA A 322 -0.94 20.93 -4.31
CA ALA A 322 -1.56 22.24 -4.08
C ALA A 322 -0.50 23.35 -3.81
N ARG A 323 0.54 23.05 -3.01
CA ARG A 323 1.67 23.98 -2.79
C ARG A 323 2.39 24.30 -4.10
N HIS A 324 2.73 23.29 -4.90
CA HIS A 324 3.40 23.52 -6.17
C HIS A 324 2.53 24.32 -7.15
N GLY A 325 1.19 24.21 -7.07
CA GLY A 325 0.29 25.12 -7.78
C GLY A 325 0.45 26.57 -7.35
N ARG A 326 0.58 26.84 -6.04
CA ARG A 326 0.87 28.20 -5.54
C ARG A 326 2.22 28.72 -6.01
N LEU A 327 3.26 27.89 -6.05
CA LEU A 327 4.57 28.27 -6.59
C LEU A 327 4.52 28.65 -8.08
N LEU A 328 3.58 28.06 -8.83
CA LEU A 328 3.32 28.41 -10.23
C LEU A 328 2.35 29.60 -10.40
N GLY A 329 1.85 30.19 -9.29
CA GLY A 329 0.91 31.31 -9.32
C GLY A 329 -0.54 30.90 -9.59
N ILE A 330 -0.90 29.62 -9.49
CA ILE A 330 -2.30 29.17 -9.64
C ILE A 330 -3.08 29.53 -8.37
N GLU A 331 -4.09 30.33 -8.52
CA GLU A 331 -4.97 30.75 -7.43
C GLU A 331 -6.21 29.85 -7.32
N GLY A 332 -6.68 29.64 -6.08
CA GLY A 332 -7.91 28.89 -5.79
C GLY A 332 -7.77 27.38 -5.99
N LYS A 333 -8.90 26.73 -6.34
CA LYS A 333 -8.97 25.29 -6.59
C LYS A 333 -8.69 24.95 -8.04
N PHE A 334 -7.79 24.00 -8.26
CA PHE A 334 -7.41 23.56 -9.60
C PHE A 334 -7.24 22.04 -9.72
N LEU A 335 -6.95 21.33 -8.61
CA LEU A 335 -6.66 19.90 -8.63
C LEU A 335 -7.85 19.07 -9.09
N SER A 336 -9.07 19.42 -8.69
CA SER A 336 -10.28 18.73 -9.14
C SER A 336 -10.49 18.83 -10.67
N LYS A 337 -10.10 19.93 -11.30
CA LYS A 337 -10.15 20.08 -12.76
C LYS A 337 -9.08 19.24 -13.47
N LEU A 338 -7.89 19.12 -12.88
CA LEU A 338 -6.83 18.23 -13.38
C LEU A 338 -7.21 16.75 -13.27
N CYS A 339 -7.93 16.38 -12.20
CA CYS A 339 -8.47 15.04 -12.00
C CYS A 339 -9.32 14.58 -13.20
N GLU A 340 -10.12 15.46 -13.80
CA GLU A 340 -10.90 15.13 -15.01
C GLU A 340 -10.00 14.72 -16.19
N THR A 341 -8.84 15.38 -16.34
CA THR A 341 -7.86 15.03 -17.38
C THR A 341 -7.22 13.66 -17.11
N VAL A 342 -6.96 13.32 -15.84
CA VAL A 342 -6.48 11.99 -15.45
C VAL A 342 -7.50 10.91 -15.80
N ILE A 343 -8.77 11.14 -15.47
CA ILE A 343 -9.87 10.21 -15.76
C ILE A 343 -9.98 9.98 -17.27
N GLU A 344 -10.02 11.05 -18.06
CA GLU A 344 -10.13 10.95 -19.52
C GLU A 344 -8.97 10.15 -20.14
N GLY A 345 -7.75 10.36 -19.69
CA GLY A 345 -6.56 9.64 -20.19
C GLY A 345 -6.47 8.18 -19.75
N SER A 346 -7.20 7.80 -18.70
CA SER A 346 -7.05 6.48 -18.05
C SER A 346 -8.29 5.58 -18.13
N LYS A 347 -9.46 6.11 -18.47
CA LYS A 347 -10.75 5.38 -18.46
C LYS A 347 -10.80 4.12 -19.34
N ASP A 348 -9.98 4.04 -20.40
CA ASP A 348 -9.92 2.85 -21.26
C ASP A 348 -9.34 1.63 -20.51
N GLY A 349 -8.40 1.85 -19.61
CA GLY A 349 -7.82 0.81 -18.75
C GLY A 349 -8.56 0.63 -17.44
N TYR A 350 -9.22 1.69 -16.96
CA TYR A 350 -9.83 1.80 -15.64
C TYR A 350 -11.19 2.49 -15.72
N PRO A 351 -12.23 1.82 -16.24
CA PRO A 351 -13.56 2.41 -16.45
C PRO A 351 -14.21 2.86 -15.14
N GLU A 352 -13.82 2.28 -14.00
CA GLU A 352 -14.29 2.70 -12.67
C GLU A 352 -13.97 4.16 -12.33
N LEU A 353 -12.98 4.76 -12.97
CA LEU A 353 -12.68 6.19 -12.79
C LEU A 353 -13.80 7.08 -13.30
N GLU A 354 -14.36 6.75 -14.46
CA GLU A 354 -15.50 7.51 -15.03
C GLU A 354 -16.76 7.27 -14.19
N GLU A 355 -17.02 6.04 -13.75
CA GLU A 355 -18.16 5.70 -12.89
C GLU A 355 -18.14 6.47 -11.56
N LYS A 356 -16.95 6.73 -11.01
CA LYS A 356 -16.76 7.41 -9.71
C LYS A 356 -16.34 8.89 -9.84
N LYS A 357 -16.38 9.46 -11.05
CA LYS A 357 -15.86 10.80 -11.34
C LYS A 357 -16.35 11.88 -10.37
N GLU A 358 -17.66 11.96 -10.13
CA GLU A 358 -18.27 12.94 -9.23
C GLU A 358 -17.75 12.79 -7.79
N PHE A 359 -17.62 11.55 -7.32
CA PHE A 359 -17.11 11.27 -5.99
C PHE A 359 -15.64 11.67 -5.87
N ILE A 360 -14.79 11.27 -6.84
CA ILE A 360 -13.35 11.56 -6.83
C ILE A 360 -13.11 13.08 -6.84
N THR A 361 -13.76 13.79 -7.75
CA THR A 361 -13.61 15.26 -7.88
C THR A 361 -14.09 15.98 -6.63
N LYS A 362 -15.16 15.52 -5.99
CA LYS A 362 -15.67 16.08 -4.74
C LYS A 362 -14.66 15.93 -3.60
N VAL A 363 -14.15 14.72 -3.38
CA VAL A 363 -13.17 14.45 -2.31
C VAL A 363 -11.90 15.30 -2.47
N ILE A 364 -11.36 15.35 -3.70
CA ILE A 364 -10.19 16.16 -4.01
C ILE A 364 -10.47 17.64 -3.76
N SER A 365 -11.59 18.16 -4.25
CA SER A 365 -11.98 19.56 -4.09
C SER A 365 -12.17 19.96 -2.63
N GLU A 366 -12.77 19.10 -1.80
CA GLU A 366 -12.99 19.36 -0.38
C GLU A 366 -11.67 19.37 0.44
N GLU A 367 -10.73 18.45 0.15
CA GLU A 367 -9.45 18.43 0.84
C GLU A 367 -8.55 19.60 0.39
N GLU A 368 -8.59 19.95 -0.92
CA GLU A 368 -7.91 21.13 -1.45
C GLU A 368 -8.43 22.42 -0.80
N ASP A 369 -9.75 22.56 -0.62
CA ASP A 369 -10.36 23.70 0.10
C ASP A 369 -9.89 23.80 1.54
N LYS A 370 -9.88 22.66 2.26
CA LYS A 370 -9.40 22.61 3.64
C LYS A 370 -7.94 23.06 3.73
N PHE A 371 -7.11 22.60 2.81
CA PHE A 371 -5.70 22.95 2.79
C PHE A 371 -5.47 24.41 2.39
N ASN A 372 -6.17 24.93 1.39
CA ASN A 372 -6.06 26.32 0.95
C ASN A 372 -6.40 27.32 2.06
N LYS A 373 -7.27 26.96 3.00
CA LYS A 373 -7.57 27.80 4.19
C LYS A 373 -6.43 27.84 5.20
N THR A 374 -5.59 26.83 5.25
CA THR A 374 -4.54 26.68 6.27
C THR A 374 -3.14 26.93 5.73
N ILE A 375 -2.92 26.79 4.41
CA ILE A 375 -1.58 26.91 3.81
C ILE A 375 -1.00 28.31 3.97
N ASP A 376 -1.77 29.37 3.72
CA ASP A 376 -1.29 30.73 3.80
C ASP A 376 -0.87 31.10 5.24
N GLN A 377 -1.63 30.64 6.23
CA GLN A 377 -1.30 30.79 7.64
C GLN A 377 -0.05 29.98 8.02
N GLY A 378 0.05 28.73 7.59
CA GLY A 378 1.21 27.87 7.84
C GLY A 378 2.49 28.43 7.24
N LEU A 379 2.45 28.93 5.99
CA LEU A 379 3.57 29.58 5.32
C LEU A 379 4.00 30.87 6.03
N SER A 380 3.05 31.70 6.48
CA SER A 380 3.35 32.92 7.24
C SER A 380 4.07 32.61 8.56
N ILE A 381 3.57 31.61 9.31
CA ILE A 381 4.18 31.20 10.59
C ILE A 381 5.57 30.61 10.36
N LEU A 382 5.74 29.76 9.33
CA LEU A 382 7.02 29.18 8.97
C LEU A 382 8.03 30.29 8.59
N SER A 383 7.59 31.29 7.81
CA SER A 383 8.42 32.44 7.44
C SER A 383 8.88 33.25 8.67
N ASP A 384 8.02 33.40 9.69
CA ASP A 384 8.41 34.08 10.92
C ASP A 384 9.40 33.26 11.75
N MET A 385 9.21 31.94 11.84
CA MET A 385 10.17 31.00 12.45
C MET A 385 11.53 31.05 11.73
N GLU A 386 11.54 31.11 10.41
CA GLU A 386 12.77 31.24 9.61
C GLU A 386 13.54 32.55 9.91
N LYS A 387 12.83 33.68 10.05
CA LYS A 387 13.44 34.95 10.44
C LYS A 387 14.08 34.87 11.82
N GLU A 388 13.37 34.24 12.79
CA GLU A 388 13.92 34.04 14.13
C GLU A 388 15.18 33.16 14.13
N LEU A 389 15.22 32.10 13.31
CA LEU A 389 16.39 31.25 13.16
C LEU A 389 17.58 32.04 12.56
N GLN A 390 17.32 32.86 11.54
CA GLN A 390 18.33 33.73 10.94
C GLN A 390 18.90 34.76 11.93
N GLU A 391 18.03 35.41 12.73
CA GLU A 391 18.45 36.35 13.75
C GLU A 391 19.30 35.70 14.85
N LYS A 392 19.02 34.43 15.18
CA LYS A 392 19.78 33.62 16.14
C LYS A 392 20.98 32.89 15.55
N ASN A 393 21.27 33.05 14.24
CA ASN A 393 22.28 32.27 13.52
C ASN A 393 22.12 30.74 13.69
N GLN A 394 20.89 30.26 13.72
CA GLN A 394 20.55 28.85 13.80
C GLN A 394 20.10 28.31 12.44
N SER A 395 20.48 27.05 12.15
CA SER A 395 20.12 26.36 10.92
C SER A 395 19.25 25.12 11.16
N VAL A 396 18.71 24.96 12.37
CA VAL A 396 17.87 23.82 12.75
C VAL A 396 16.58 24.35 13.39
N LEU A 397 15.43 24.02 12.79
CA LEU A 397 14.12 24.28 13.37
C LEU A 397 13.87 23.28 14.50
N SER A 398 13.40 23.74 15.66
CA SER A 398 13.12 22.86 16.80
C SER A 398 11.99 21.86 16.49
N GLY A 399 12.09 20.65 17.08
CA GLY A 399 11.04 19.65 16.94
C GLY A 399 9.69 20.11 17.49
N GLU A 400 9.69 20.97 18.52
CA GLU A 400 8.47 21.56 19.11
C GLU A 400 7.78 22.53 18.14
N ASP A 401 8.54 23.38 17.45
CA ASP A 401 7.99 24.33 16.46
C ASP A 401 7.47 23.59 15.22
N ALA A 402 8.22 22.60 14.75
CA ALA A 402 7.78 21.72 13.67
C ALA A 402 6.50 20.95 14.03
N PHE A 403 6.41 20.46 15.27
CA PHE A 403 5.22 19.78 15.78
C PHE A 403 4.03 20.75 15.91
N LYS A 404 4.25 21.97 16.34
CA LYS A 404 3.21 23.00 16.41
C LYS A 404 2.62 23.32 15.03
N LEU A 405 3.47 23.44 14.01
CA LEU A 405 3.02 23.60 12.62
C LEU A 405 2.15 22.41 12.18
N TYR A 406 2.57 21.21 12.49
CA TYR A 406 1.86 19.98 12.13
C TYR A 406 0.53 19.82 12.87
N ASP A 407 0.54 19.90 14.19
CA ASP A 407 -0.60 19.56 15.05
C ASP A 407 -1.65 20.68 15.11
N THR A 408 -1.21 21.93 15.28
CA THR A 408 -2.10 23.07 15.48
C THR A 408 -2.60 23.66 14.15
N TYR A 409 -1.72 23.73 13.17
CA TYR A 409 -2.02 24.38 11.89
C TYR A 409 -2.25 23.41 10.74
N GLY A 410 -2.10 22.10 10.99
CA GLY A 410 -2.30 21.06 9.96
C GLY A 410 -1.32 21.14 8.81
N PHE A 411 -0.15 21.75 9.02
CA PHE A 411 0.89 21.91 8.02
C PHE A 411 1.80 20.68 8.02
N PRO A 412 1.85 19.89 6.94
CA PRO A 412 2.56 18.61 6.94
C PRO A 412 4.05 18.78 7.21
N ILE A 413 4.63 17.89 8.05
CA ILE A 413 6.06 17.92 8.39
C ILE A 413 6.96 17.80 7.15
N ASP A 414 6.57 16.95 6.19
CA ASP A 414 7.31 16.76 4.94
C ASP A 414 7.35 18.05 4.11
N LEU A 415 6.25 18.80 4.12
CA LEU A 415 6.18 20.09 3.45
C LEU A 415 7.05 21.14 4.15
N THR A 416 7.08 21.11 5.48
CA THR A 416 7.98 21.96 6.29
C THR A 416 9.43 21.65 5.96
N LYS A 417 9.81 20.37 5.89
CA LYS A 417 11.17 19.93 5.50
C LYS A 417 11.55 20.46 4.11
N GLU A 418 10.72 20.19 3.10
CA GLU A 418 10.97 20.62 1.72
C GLU A 418 11.21 22.14 1.60
N ILE A 419 10.41 22.95 2.31
CA ILE A 419 10.57 24.40 2.30
C ILE A 419 11.87 24.85 3.00
N LEU A 420 12.21 24.24 4.10
CA LEU A 420 13.40 24.57 4.88
C LEU A 420 14.69 24.12 4.19
N GLU A 421 14.68 22.95 3.53
CA GLU A 421 15.80 22.45 2.74
C GLU A 421 16.16 23.37 1.56
N GLU A 422 15.18 24.00 0.91
CA GLU A 422 15.40 25.02 -0.11
C GLU A 422 16.27 26.20 0.41
N LYS A 423 16.30 26.38 1.76
CA LYS A 423 17.03 27.46 2.46
C LYS A 423 18.21 26.95 3.29
N ASN A 424 18.59 25.68 3.13
CA ASN A 424 19.63 25.00 3.92
C ASN A 424 19.35 25.00 5.44
N ILE A 425 18.08 24.90 5.83
CA ILE A 425 17.63 24.74 7.22
C ILE A 425 17.16 23.29 7.39
N THR A 426 17.54 22.65 8.49
CA THR A 426 17.09 21.29 8.84
C THR A 426 16.07 21.31 9.97
N ILE A 427 15.46 20.16 10.30
CA ILE A 427 14.51 19.99 11.40
C ILE A 427 15.11 19.04 12.44
N ASP A 428 14.88 19.31 13.73
CA ASP A 428 15.08 18.35 14.80
C ASP A 428 14.00 17.27 14.76
N GLU A 429 14.27 16.21 13.99
CA GLU A 429 13.32 15.10 13.78
C GLU A 429 13.08 14.30 15.05
N ASP A 430 14.10 14.11 15.89
CA ASP A 430 13.97 13.37 17.15
C ASP A 430 13.06 14.10 18.11
N GLY A 431 13.20 15.43 18.21
CA GLY A 431 12.31 16.29 18.99
C GLY A 431 10.88 16.27 18.47
N PHE A 432 10.68 16.28 17.15
CA PHE A 432 9.36 16.15 16.53
C PHE A 432 8.70 14.82 16.87
N ILE A 433 9.42 13.70 16.71
CA ILE A 433 8.93 12.34 17.02
C ILE A 433 8.57 12.23 18.50
N LYS A 434 9.37 12.82 19.38
CA LYS A 434 9.08 12.88 20.82
C LYS A 434 7.74 13.58 21.10
N CYS A 435 7.52 14.77 20.54
CA CYS A 435 6.26 15.51 20.69
C CYS A 435 5.05 14.71 20.15
N MET A 436 5.22 14.05 18.99
CA MET A 436 4.20 13.17 18.41
C MET A 436 3.83 12.01 19.35
N ASN A 437 4.84 11.37 19.96
CA ASN A 437 4.61 10.25 20.87
C ASN A 437 3.93 10.72 22.16
N GLU A 438 4.34 11.86 22.72
CA GLU A 438 3.70 12.46 23.89
C GLU A 438 2.22 12.77 23.64
N GLN A 439 1.89 13.31 22.46
CA GLN A 439 0.50 13.56 22.09
C GLN A 439 -0.29 12.26 21.93
N ARG A 440 0.30 11.23 21.27
CA ARG A 440 -0.34 9.90 21.14
C ARG A 440 -0.62 9.28 22.50
N GLU A 441 0.31 9.42 23.45
CA GLU A 441 0.09 8.95 24.82
C GLU A 441 -1.02 9.73 25.55
N LYS A 442 -1.04 11.07 25.40
CA LYS A 442 -2.12 11.91 25.94
C LYS A 442 -3.48 11.51 25.34
N ALA A 443 -3.54 11.29 24.03
CA ALA A 443 -4.75 10.84 23.36
C ALA A 443 -5.17 9.42 23.79
N ARG A 444 -4.21 8.50 24.00
CA ARG A 444 -4.48 7.16 24.58
C ARG A 444 -5.00 7.24 26.01
N LYS A 445 -4.42 8.08 26.85
CA LYS A 445 -4.87 8.29 28.24
C LYS A 445 -6.24 8.98 28.33
N ALA A 446 -6.55 9.86 27.37
CA ALA A 446 -7.85 10.53 27.28
C ALA A 446 -8.98 9.63 26.74
N ARG A 447 -8.64 8.63 25.92
CA ARG A 447 -9.56 7.54 25.54
C ARG A 447 -9.66 6.57 26.71
N LYS A 448 -10.64 6.79 27.59
CA LYS A 448 -11.02 5.78 28.58
C LYS A 448 -11.35 4.49 27.83
N THR A 449 -10.44 3.51 27.96
CA THR A 449 -10.59 2.07 27.74
C THR A 449 -11.64 1.62 26.72
N THR A 450 -11.19 1.43 25.48
CA THR A 450 -11.62 0.31 24.66
C THR A 450 -10.36 -0.41 24.22
N ASN A 451 -10.10 -1.57 24.80
CA ASN A 451 -9.01 -2.47 24.43
C ASN A 451 -9.27 -3.05 23.03
N TYR A 452 -8.76 -2.39 22.00
CA TYR A 452 -8.63 -2.95 20.68
C TYR A 452 -7.15 -3.08 20.34
N MET A 453 -6.64 -4.33 20.45
CA MET A 453 -5.35 -4.83 19.95
C MET A 453 -4.18 -3.82 19.95
N GLY A 454 -3.65 -3.50 21.11
CA GLY A 454 -2.35 -2.86 21.26
C GLY A 454 -1.37 -3.84 21.90
N ALA A 455 -0.21 -4.02 21.27
CA ALA A 455 0.80 -4.98 21.61
C ALA A 455 1.63 -4.56 22.84
N ASP A 456 1.07 -4.72 24.05
CA ASP A 456 1.87 -4.88 25.25
C ASP A 456 1.73 -6.35 25.70
N ALA A 457 2.82 -6.98 26.15
CA ALA A 457 2.80 -8.33 26.68
C ALA A 457 1.80 -8.40 27.83
N THR A 458 0.71 -9.13 27.62
CA THR A 458 -0.36 -9.31 28.61
C THR A 458 -0.20 -10.64 29.34
N VAL A 459 -0.87 -10.81 30.47
CA VAL A 459 -0.94 -12.11 31.16
C VAL A 459 -1.33 -13.24 30.23
N TYR A 460 -2.08 -12.96 29.19
CA TYR A 460 -2.54 -13.96 28.19
C TYR A 460 -1.42 -14.54 27.31
N ASP A 461 -0.28 -13.84 27.16
CA ASP A 461 0.89 -14.36 26.44
C ASP A 461 1.63 -15.45 27.23
N LYS A 462 1.35 -15.61 28.54
CA LYS A 462 1.86 -16.68 29.41
C LYS A 462 1.06 -17.97 29.29
N ILE A 463 -0.09 -17.96 28.57
CA ILE A 463 -1.00 -19.12 28.45
C ILE A 463 -0.50 -20.03 27.32
N ASP A 464 -0.50 -21.36 27.58
CA ASP A 464 -0.10 -22.37 26.60
C ASP A 464 -0.81 -22.15 25.25
N PRO A 465 -0.05 -22.00 24.13
CA PRO A 465 -0.61 -21.83 22.79
C PRO A 465 -1.56 -22.97 22.35
N ALA A 466 -1.40 -24.17 22.88
CA ALA A 466 -2.23 -25.32 22.53
C ALA A 466 -3.67 -25.23 23.09
N ILE A 467 -3.92 -24.36 24.08
CA ILE A 467 -5.26 -24.16 24.64
C ILE A 467 -6.09 -23.33 23.65
N THR A 468 -7.30 -23.82 23.34
CA THR A 468 -8.28 -23.17 22.48
C THR A 468 -9.66 -23.20 23.14
N SER A 469 -10.58 -22.33 22.69
CA SER A 469 -11.99 -22.36 23.11
C SER A 469 -12.88 -22.53 21.86
N GLU A 470 -13.80 -23.49 21.91
CA GLU A 470 -14.81 -23.70 20.88
C GLU A 470 -16.06 -22.87 21.18
N PHE A 471 -16.51 -22.06 20.22
CA PHE A 471 -17.75 -21.31 20.36
C PHE A 471 -18.94 -22.14 19.88
N VAL A 472 -19.89 -22.40 20.79
CA VAL A 472 -21.11 -23.22 20.55
C VAL A 472 -22.41 -22.42 20.78
N GLY A 473 -22.33 -21.09 20.82
CA GLY A 473 -23.42 -20.21 21.27
C GLY A 473 -24.31 -19.65 20.16
N TYR A 474 -24.34 -20.24 18.95
CA TYR A 474 -25.30 -19.82 17.93
C TYR A 474 -26.73 -20.23 18.24
N ASP A 475 -26.90 -21.44 18.75
CA ASP A 475 -28.22 -22.04 19.00
C ASP A 475 -28.52 -22.26 20.49
N LYS A 476 -27.56 -21.91 21.37
CA LYS A 476 -27.66 -22.15 22.82
C LYS A 476 -27.30 -20.89 23.59
N LEU A 477 -27.98 -20.70 24.73
CA LEU A 477 -27.67 -19.62 25.69
C LEU A 477 -27.06 -20.19 26.98
N SER A 478 -26.97 -21.49 27.14
CA SER A 478 -26.32 -22.15 28.27
C SER A 478 -25.63 -23.43 27.81
N ASN A 479 -24.50 -23.77 28.44
CA ASN A 479 -23.73 -24.98 28.18
C ASN A 479 -22.87 -25.35 29.39
N ASP A 480 -22.69 -26.64 29.62
CA ASP A 480 -21.70 -27.13 30.59
C ASP A 480 -20.33 -27.20 29.91
N SER A 481 -19.30 -26.83 30.66
CA SER A 481 -17.95 -26.67 30.12
C SER A 481 -16.90 -26.88 31.18
N LYS A 482 -15.64 -26.99 30.77
CA LYS A 482 -14.52 -27.17 31.70
C LYS A 482 -13.63 -25.95 31.72
N VAL A 483 -13.29 -25.46 32.91
CA VAL A 483 -12.34 -24.36 33.08
C VAL A 483 -10.94 -24.85 32.71
N THR A 484 -10.32 -24.21 31.72
CA THR A 484 -8.97 -24.55 31.26
C THR A 484 -7.91 -23.65 31.87
N VAL A 485 -8.19 -22.35 32.00
CA VAL A 485 -7.26 -21.37 32.57
C VAL A 485 -8.01 -20.29 33.35
N LEU A 486 -7.41 -19.85 34.44
CA LEU A 486 -7.83 -18.70 35.21
C LEU A 486 -6.68 -17.68 35.25
N THR A 487 -7.00 -16.39 35.11
CA THR A 487 -6.01 -15.32 35.25
C THR A 487 -6.56 -14.21 36.14
N THR A 488 -5.67 -13.54 36.85
CA THR A 488 -5.89 -12.19 37.38
C THR A 488 -5.43 -11.13 36.34
N GLY A 489 -5.34 -9.85 36.73
CA GLY A 489 -4.79 -8.81 35.83
C GLY A 489 -3.31 -9.01 35.50
N GLU A 490 -2.56 -9.78 36.31
CA GLU A 490 -1.09 -9.88 36.24
C GLU A 490 -0.57 -11.30 36.04
N ASP A 491 -1.28 -12.33 36.57
CA ASP A 491 -0.78 -13.70 36.59
C ASP A 491 -1.85 -14.76 36.24
N VAL A 492 -1.37 -15.91 35.73
CA VAL A 492 -2.15 -17.14 35.60
C VAL A 492 -2.24 -17.76 37.02
N VAL A 493 -3.47 -18.08 37.44
CA VAL A 493 -3.75 -18.57 38.80
C VAL A 493 -4.49 -19.92 38.77
N GLU A 494 -4.39 -20.69 39.86
CA GLU A 494 -5.10 -21.96 39.98
C GLU A 494 -6.56 -21.81 40.45
N ALA A 495 -6.87 -20.69 41.13
CA ALA A 495 -8.22 -20.41 41.63
C ALA A 495 -8.51 -18.92 41.69
N LEU A 496 -9.79 -18.56 41.58
CA LEU A 496 -10.34 -17.22 41.87
C LEU A 496 -11.30 -17.37 43.05
N SER A 497 -11.16 -16.47 44.04
CA SER A 497 -11.99 -16.38 45.23
C SER A 497 -12.96 -15.22 45.20
N GLU A 498 -13.97 -15.22 46.06
CA GLU A 498 -14.96 -14.14 46.17
C GLU A 498 -14.32 -12.75 46.24
N GLY A 499 -14.74 -11.85 45.36
CA GLY A 499 -14.20 -10.50 45.21
C GLY A 499 -13.07 -10.38 44.19
N ASP A 500 -12.46 -11.50 43.74
CA ASP A 500 -11.38 -11.46 42.76
C ASP A 500 -11.91 -11.06 41.37
N LYS A 501 -11.17 -10.17 40.70
CA LYS A 501 -11.36 -9.86 39.29
C LYS A 501 -10.39 -10.67 38.46
N GLY A 502 -10.90 -11.25 37.38
CA GLY A 502 -10.05 -12.10 36.53
C GLY A 502 -10.67 -12.43 35.19
N THR A 503 -10.02 -13.37 34.50
CA THR A 503 -10.51 -13.91 33.25
C THR A 503 -10.59 -15.43 33.35
N VAL A 504 -11.74 -15.99 33.01
CA VAL A 504 -11.99 -17.41 32.92
C VAL A 504 -11.92 -17.83 31.47
N ILE A 505 -11.12 -18.86 31.15
CA ILE A 505 -11.05 -19.49 29.83
C ILE A 505 -11.55 -20.92 29.98
N VAL A 506 -12.42 -21.33 29.06
CA VAL A 506 -13.06 -22.67 29.06
C VAL A 506 -12.82 -23.36 27.72
N ASP A 507 -13.00 -24.67 27.65
CA ASP A 507 -12.85 -25.47 26.44
C ASP A 507 -13.97 -25.19 25.43
N GLN A 508 -15.23 -25.06 25.87
CA GLN A 508 -16.37 -24.69 25.02
C GLN A 508 -17.14 -23.52 25.64
N THR A 509 -17.59 -22.56 24.84
CA THR A 509 -18.35 -21.42 25.34
C THR A 509 -19.55 -21.06 24.48
N VAL A 510 -20.63 -20.63 25.16
CA VAL A 510 -21.81 -20.02 24.54
C VAL A 510 -21.72 -18.49 24.47
N PHE A 511 -20.67 -17.89 25.05
CA PHE A 511 -20.47 -16.44 25.08
C PHE A 511 -19.79 -15.98 23.80
N TYR A 512 -20.43 -15.05 23.07
CA TYR A 512 -19.85 -14.42 21.91
C TYR A 512 -18.80 -13.41 22.32
N ALA A 513 -17.59 -13.55 21.80
CA ALA A 513 -16.51 -12.62 22.08
C ALA A 513 -16.61 -11.35 21.21
N THR A 514 -16.20 -10.21 21.74
CA THR A 514 -16.12 -8.93 21.01
C THR A 514 -15.42 -9.12 19.68
N MET A 515 -16.14 -8.92 18.58
CA MET A 515 -15.63 -9.08 17.23
C MET A 515 -16.53 -8.32 16.22
N GLY A 516 -15.91 -7.74 15.17
CA GLY A 516 -16.66 -7.08 14.09
C GLY A 516 -17.46 -5.85 14.54
N GLY A 517 -17.07 -5.23 15.65
CA GLY A 517 -17.76 -4.07 16.22
C GLY A 517 -18.91 -4.43 17.16
N GLN A 518 -19.25 -5.72 17.32
CA GLN A 518 -20.22 -6.17 18.31
C GLN A 518 -19.54 -6.37 19.67
N GLU A 519 -20.14 -5.84 20.73
CA GLU A 519 -19.71 -6.06 22.12
C GLU A 519 -19.86 -7.52 22.53
N GLY A 520 -18.97 -7.97 23.42
CA GLY A 520 -18.99 -9.32 23.96
C GLY A 520 -20.14 -9.55 24.92
N ASP A 521 -20.60 -10.79 24.96
CA ASP A 521 -21.69 -11.18 25.87
C ASP A 521 -21.35 -11.02 27.32
N LYS A 522 -22.40 -10.87 28.11
CA LYS A 522 -22.43 -10.87 29.57
C LYS A 522 -23.22 -12.04 30.08
N GLY A 523 -23.05 -12.38 31.38
CA GLY A 523 -23.79 -13.44 32.01
C GLY A 523 -23.06 -14.01 33.22
N TYR A 524 -23.20 -15.33 33.46
CA TYR A 524 -22.66 -16.00 34.63
C TYR A 524 -21.99 -17.32 34.27
N ILE A 525 -20.93 -17.64 35.01
CA ILE A 525 -20.29 -18.96 35.04
C ILE A 525 -20.45 -19.47 36.47
N THR A 526 -21.14 -20.62 36.62
CA THR A 526 -21.53 -21.14 37.92
C THR A 526 -21.03 -22.57 38.16
N THR A 527 -20.72 -22.86 39.43
CA THR A 527 -20.50 -24.21 39.95
C THR A 527 -21.44 -24.45 41.11
N SER A 528 -21.38 -25.65 41.75
CA SER A 528 -22.10 -25.93 43.00
C SER A 528 -21.64 -25.03 44.16
N GLU A 529 -20.42 -24.50 44.11
CA GLU A 529 -19.75 -23.77 45.19
C GLU A 529 -19.38 -22.31 44.87
N GLY A 530 -19.58 -21.87 43.60
CA GLY A 530 -19.15 -20.56 43.21
C GLY A 530 -19.93 -19.96 42.03
N GLU A 531 -19.91 -18.63 41.97
CA GLU A 531 -20.53 -17.83 40.91
C GLU A 531 -19.57 -16.74 40.46
N PHE A 532 -19.25 -16.76 39.15
CA PHE A 532 -18.45 -15.73 38.47
C PHE A 532 -19.35 -14.94 37.54
N LYS A 533 -19.44 -13.62 37.73
CA LYS A 533 -20.18 -12.71 36.87
C LYS A 533 -19.29 -12.29 35.72
N VAL A 534 -19.72 -12.56 34.49
CA VAL A 534 -19.05 -12.13 33.29
C VAL A 534 -19.51 -10.72 32.90
N ASP A 535 -18.62 -9.77 32.91
CA ASP A 535 -18.89 -8.38 32.56
C ASP A 535 -18.68 -8.14 31.05
N THR A 536 -17.76 -8.87 30.41
CA THR A 536 -17.53 -8.87 28.95
C THR A 536 -16.80 -10.14 28.50
N THR A 537 -16.91 -10.47 27.24
CA THR A 537 -16.22 -11.61 26.61
C THR A 537 -15.30 -11.11 25.50
N ILE A 538 -14.03 -11.51 25.54
CA ILE A 538 -12.98 -11.02 24.62
C ILE A 538 -12.34 -12.19 23.85
N LYS A 539 -11.92 -11.89 22.61
CA LYS A 539 -11.14 -12.83 21.80
C LYS A 539 -9.64 -12.66 22.10
N LEU A 540 -8.97 -13.76 22.43
CA LEU A 540 -7.54 -13.81 22.73
C LEU A 540 -6.77 -14.47 21.58
N LYS A 541 -5.45 -14.29 21.55
CA LYS A 541 -4.58 -14.95 20.55
C LYS A 541 -4.66 -16.47 20.63
N GLY A 542 -4.52 -17.16 19.49
CA GLY A 542 -4.52 -18.63 19.42
C GLY A 542 -5.90 -19.28 19.61
N GLY A 543 -7.00 -18.57 19.26
CA GLY A 543 -8.35 -19.14 19.29
C GLY A 543 -8.97 -19.30 20.68
N LYS A 544 -8.43 -18.60 21.69
CA LYS A 544 -8.96 -18.58 23.05
C LYS A 544 -10.05 -17.53 23.19
N ILE A 545 -11.04 -17.80 24.06
CA ILE A 545 -12.10 -16.88 24.45
C ILE A 545 -12.00 -16.64 25.96
N GLY A 546 -11.82 -15.38 26.34
CA GLY A 546 -11.67 -14.94 27.72
C GLY A 546 -12.95 -14.30 28.25
N HIS A 547 -13.49 -14.83 29.34
CA HIS A 547 -14.64 -14.28 30.05
C HIS A 547 -14.11 -13.40 31.17
N VAL A 548 -14.16 -12.10 30.98
CA VAL A 548 -13.62 -11.10 31.92
C VAL A 548 -14.73 -10.73 32.91
N GLY A 549 -14.42 -10.76 34.20
CA GLY A 549 -15.44 -10.46 35.20
C GLY A 549 -14.94 -10.54 36.64
N THR A 550 -15.87 -10.80 37.56
CA THR A 550 -15.63 -10.82 39.01
C THR A 550 -16.26 -12.04 39.65
N MET A 551 -15.55 -12.68 40.56
CA MET A 551 -16.08 -13.76 41.40
C MET A 551 -17.05 -13.16 42.40
N THR A 552 -18.35 -13.47 42.29
CA THR A 552 -19.39 -12.87 43.12
C THR A 552 -19.69 -13.69 44.38
N LYS A 553 -19.41 -15.02 44.32
CA LYS A 553 -19.58 -15.92 45.46
C LYS A 553 -18.61 -17.09 45.37
N GLY A 554 -18.10 -17.52 46.52
CA GLY A 554 -17.35 -18.76 46.67
C GLY A 554 -16.01 -18.77 45.92
N MET A 555 -15.72 -19.87 45.22
CA MET A 555 -14.44 -20.11 44.58
C MET A 555 -14.61 -20.86 43.25
N LEU A 556 -13.73 -20.56 42.30
CA LEU A 556 -13.62 -21.28 41.02
C LEU A 556 -12.18 -21.71 40.81
N LYS A 557 -11.95 -22.95 40.38
CA LYS A 557 -10.62 -23.56 40.16
C LYS A 557 -10.43 -23.98 38.71
N ALA A 558 -9.18 -23.98 38.27
CA ALA A 558 -8.81 -24.59 36.99
C ALA A 558 -9.13 -26.09 37.03
N GLY A 559 -9.81 -26.59 35.99
CA GLY A 559 -10.28 -27.97 35.91
C GLY A 559 -11.73 -28.19 36.36
N ASP A 560 -12.37 -27.23 37.00
CA ASP A 560 -13.76 -27.33 37.41
C ASP A 560 -14.71 -27.47 36.22
N THR A 561 -15.78 -28.25 36.43
CA THR A 561 -16.92 -28.25 35.51
C THR A 561 -17.87 -27.12 35.90
N VAL A 562 -18.24 -26.33 34.95
CA VAL A 562 -19.02 -25.09 35.12
C VAL A 562 -20.22 -25.10 34.17
N THR A 563 -21.29 -24.45 34.60
CA THR A 563 -22.40 -24.11 33.69
C THR A 563 -22.29 -22.64 33.30
N LEU A 564 -22.17 -22.38 32.00
CA LEU A 564 -22.16 -21.05 31.40
C LEU A 564 -23.61 -20.65 31.08
N THR A 565 -23.98 -19.42 31.41
CA THR A 565 -25.31 -18.87 31.11
C THR A 565 -25.18 -17.44 30.62
N VAL A 566 -25.52 -17.22 29.35
CA VAL A 566 -25.52 -15.90 28.73
C VAL A 566 -26.74 -15.11 29.18
N ASP A 567 -26.59 -13.80 29.38
CA ASP A 567 -27.69 -12.89 29.55
C ASP A 567 -28.52 -12.84 28.25
N SER A 568 -29.67 -13.44 28.30
CA SER A 568 -30.54 -13.67 27.14
C SER A 568 -31.13 -12.37 26.57
N GLU A 569 -31.45 -11.41 27.42
CA GLU A 569 -31.98 -10.10 27.03
C GLU A 569 -30.90 -9.24 26.38
N TYR A 570 -29.72 -9.16 27.01
CA TYR A 570 -28.54 -8.50 26.47
C TYR A 570 -28.16 -9.02 25.07
N ARG A 571 -28.09 -10.35 24.92
CA ARG A 571 -27.81 -11.01 23.64
C ARG A 571 -28.87 -10.71 22.58
N ALA A 572 -30.15 -10.82 22.94
CA ALA A 572 -31.27 -10.64 22.02
C ALA A 572 -31.28 -9.19 21.46
N ASP A 573 -31.09 -8.20 22.31
CA ASP A 573 -31.08 -6.80 21.88
C ASP A 573 -29.83 -6.44 21.07
N THR A 574 -28.66 -6.98 21.44
CA THR A 574 -27.45 -6.87 20.63
C THR A 574 -27.65 -7.48 19.22
N CYS A 575 -28.29 -8.65 19.11
CA CYS A 575 -28.57 -9.29 17.82
C CYS A 575 -29.54 -8.46 16.95
N LYS A 576 -30.55 -7.83 17.55
CA LYS A 576 -31.46 -6.92 16.83
C LYS A 576 -30.69 -5.72 16.27
N ASN A 577 -29.86 -5.10 17.09
CA ASN A 577 -29.05 -3.95 16.69
C ASN A 577 -27.99 -4.31 15.64
N HIS A 578 -27.39 -5.49 15.72
CA HIS A 578 -26.48 -6.00 14.68
C HIS A 578 -27.22 -6.16 13.35
N SER A 579 -28.40 -6.77 13.34
CA SER A 579 -29.24 -6.90 12.15
C SER A 579 -29.67 -5.53 11.59
N ALA A 580 -30.03 -4.59 12.47
CA ALA A 580 -30.37 -3.23 12.10
C ALA A 580 -29.18 -2.50 11.42
N THR A 581 -27.96 -2.74 11.87
CA THR A 581 -26.75 -2.19 11.25
C THR A 581 -26.60 -2.62 9.78
N HIS A 582 -26.84 -3.91 9.48
CA HIS A 582 -26.81 -4.41 8.10
C HIS A 582 -27.91 -3.81 7.24
N LEU A 583 -29.13 -3.67 7.78
CA LEU A 583 -30.26 -3.03 7.07
C LEU A 583 -29.96 -1.55 6.79
N LEU A 584 -29.41 -0.83 7.78
CA LEU A 584 -29.02 0.57 7.64
C LEU A 584 -27.93 0.72 6.55
N GLN A 585 -26.91 -0.09 6.56
CA GLN A 585 -25.86 -0.08 5.53
C GLN A 585 -26.45 -0.32 4.13
N LYS A 586 -27.37 -1.28 4.00
CA LYS A 586 -28.04 -1.54 2.72
C LYS A 586 -28.90 -0.35 2.27
N ALA A 587 -29.66 0.24 3.19
CA ALA A 587 -30.48 1.42 2.91
C ALA A 587 -29.62 2.61 2.47
N LEU A 588 -28.53 2.90 3.18
CA LEU A 588 -27.60 3.97 2.84
C LEU A 588 -26.99 3.78 1.44
N ARG A 589 -26.57 2.57 1.09
CA ARG A 589 -26.08 2.26 -0.26
C ARG A 589 -27.15 2.39 -1.33
N THR A 590 -28.39 2.06 -1.01
CA THR A 590 -29.51 2.16 -1.95
C THR A 590 -29.88 3.62 -2.22
N VAL A 591 -29.85 4.48 -1.19
CA VAL A 591 -30.29 5.88 -1.28
C VAL A 591 -29.16 6.81 -1.74
N LEU A 592 -27.95 6.62 -1.17
CA LEU A 592 -26.81 7.52 -1.39
C LEU A 592 -25.85 7.02 -2.50
N GLY A 593 -25.90 5.73 -2.84
CA GLY A 593 -25.07 5.15 -3.89
C GLY A 593 -23.99 4.17 -3.37
N ASN A 594 -23.36 3.47 -4.32
CA ASN A 594 -22.43 2.38 -4.05
C ASN A 594 -21.10 2.84 -3.41
N HIS A 595 -20.82 4.14 -3.38
CA HIS A 595 -19.65 4.71 -2.71
C HIS A 595 -19.73 4.66 -1.18
N VAL A 596 -20.91 4.39 -0.64
CA VAL A 596 -21.11 4.22 0.81
C VAL A 596 -20.52 2.89 1.23
N GLU A 597 -19.36 2.93 1.88
CA GLU A 597 -18.65 1.78 2.42
C GLU A 597 -18.57 1.85 3.94
N GLN A 598 -18.78 0.72 4.60
CA GLN A 598 -18.60 0.62 6.04
C GLN A 598 -17.11 0.65 6.39
N LYS A 599 -16.70 1.64 7.19
CA LYS A 599 -15.33 1.78 7.70
C LYS A 599 -15.18 1.29 9.15
N GLY A 600 -16.27 1.09 9.84
CA GLY A 600 -16.35 0.57 11.20
C GLY A 600 -17.78 0.49 11.68
N SER A 601 -17.99 -0.26 12.76
CA SER A 601 -19.26 -0.33 13.47
C SER A 601 -19.04 -0.54 14.97
N TYR A 602 -20.03 -0.16 15.75
CA TYR A 602 -20.14 -0.50 17.16
C TYR A 602 -21.59 -0.91 17.43
N VAL A 603 -21.76 -2.03 18.10
CA VAL A 603 -23.08 -2.61 18.36
C VAL A 603 -23.14 -3.15 19.78
N ASP A 604 -24.06 -2.62 20.59
CA ASP A 604 -24.45 -3.11 21.89
C ASP A 604 -26.00 -3.14 22.02
N PRO A 605 -26.59 -3.49 23.16
CA PRO A 605 -28.05 -3.51 23.33
C PRO A 605 -28.74 -2.15 23.14
N GLU A 606 -28.05 -1.05 23.42
CA GLU A 606 -28.62 0.29 23.43
C GLU A 606 -28.27 1.08 22.16
N LEU A 607 -27.15 0.76 21.52
CA LEU A 607 -26.59 1.56 20.43
C LEU A 607 -26.16 0.69 19.24
N SER A 608 -26.53 1.15 18.07
CA SER A 608 -25.94 0.70 16.81
C SER A 608 -25.32 1.92 16.12
N LEU A 609 -24.00 1.90 15.95
CA LEU A 609 -23.24 2.94 15.27
C LEU A 609 -22.57 2.34 14.03
N ILE A 610 -22.69 3.03 12.90
CA ILE A 610 -21.98 2.69 11.68
C ILE A 610 -21.16 3.90 11.22
N HIS A 611 -19.91 3.65 10.87
CA HIS A 611 -19.01 4.64 10.28
C HIS A 611 -18.92 4.40 8.78
N ILE A 612 -19.26 5.40 7.99
CA ILE A 612 -19.27 5.34 6.53
C ILE A 612 -18.36 6.40 5.92
#